data_6da2102c1b6b14422062d9666bca60e0
#
_entry.id   6da2102c1b6b14422062d9666bca60e0
#
_cell.length_a   1.000
_cell.length_b   1.000
_cell.length_c   1.000
_cell.angle_alpha   90.00
_cell.angle_beta   90.00
_cell.angle_gamma   90.00
#
_symmetry.space_group_name_H-M   'P 1'
#
loop_
_entity.id
_entity.type
_entity.pdbx_description
1 polymer ?
#
loop_
_entity_poly.entity_id
_entity_poly.type
_entity_poly.pdbx_seq_one_letter_code
_entity_poly.pdbx_strand_id
1 'polypeptide(L)'
;ALYKAGVRFAVTTADLKNPSDLWSNMRLAIEYGLSTDAALEALTLSPARLYKVDNLVGSLEKGRLANFLVCSDSLFAADNEIYQTWVAGRKYEHQAFPETVDMRGNYRFQEGLLNGMLLEVKGKASQPEFSLKTNDTTSVKLKAERSGDFVSLW
;
A
#
# COMPACT_ATOMS: atom_id res chain seq x y z
N ALA A 1 15.67 18.16 -11.91
CA ALA A 1 16.70 19.23 -12.03
C ALA A 1 17.25 19.61 -10.66
N LEU A 2 16.48 20.21 -9.74
CA LEU A 2 16.95 20.71 -8.42
C LEU A 2 17.63 19.63 -7.58
N TYR A 3 16.99 18.47 -7.41
CA TYR A 3 17.53 17.35 -6.63
C TYR A 3 18.89 16.88 -7.18
N LYS A 4 19.00 16.70 -8.52
CA LYS A 4 20.26 16.31 -9.17
C LYS A 4 21.38 17.37 -9.01
N ALA A 5 21.01 18.62 -8.80
CA ALA A 5 21.93 19.72 -8.52
C ALA A 5 22.30 19.83 -7.02
N GLY A 6 21.86 18.91 -6.17
CA GLY A 6 22.12 18.94 -4.73
C GLY A 6 21.33 20.01 -3.96
N VAL A 7 20.34 20.65 -4.59
CA VAL A 7 19.50 21.65 -3.92
C VAL A 7 18.48 20.94 -3.04
N ARG A 8 18.55 21.20 -1.74
CA ARG A 8 17.53 20.72 -0.78
C ARG A 8 16.27 21.56 -0.92
N PHE A 9 15.12 20.89 -0.96
CA PHE A 9 13.81 21.53 -1.03
C PHE A 9 12.80 20.74 -0.19
N ALA A 10 11.75 21.41 0.23
CA ALA A 10 10.57 20.81 0.84
C ALA A 10 9.34 21.17 0.00
N VAL A 11 8.31 20.34 0.09
CA VAL A 11 7.05 20.56 -0.62
C VAL A 11 6.01 21.06 0.36
N THR A 12 5.16 21.99 -0.09
CA THR A 12 4.07 22.58 0.69
C THR A 12 2.79 22.63 -0.14
N THR A 13 1.66 22.66 0.54
CA THR A 13 0.32 22.87 -0.06
C THR A 13 -0.11 24.34 -0.05
N ALA A 14 0.74 25.28 0.41
CA ALA A 14 0.34 26.65 0.71
C ALA A 14 -0.33 27.39 -0.46
N ASP A 15 0.13 27.16 -1.70
CA ASP A 15 -0.39 27.84 -2.90
C ASP A 15 -1.27 26.94 -3.76
N LEU A 16 -1.63 25.75 -3.28
CA LEU A 16 -2.54 24.86 -4.00
C LEU A 16 -3.99 25.31 -3.79
N LYS A 17 -4.75 25.41 -4.89
CA LYS A 17 -6.21 25.66 -4.83
C LYS A 17 -6.93 24.58 -4.06
N ASN A 18 -6.51 23.34 -4.26
CA ASN A 18 -7.00 22.18 -3.53
C ASN A 18 -5.80 21.42 -2.93
N PRO A 19 -5.70 21.28 -1.59
CA PRO A 19 -4.60 20.55 -0.96
C PRO A 19 -4.43 19.11 -1.42
N SER A 20 -5.50 18.45 -1.88
CA SER A 20 -5.44 17.09 -2.41
C SER A 20 -4.66 16.97 -3.74
N ASP A 21 -4.47 18.08 -4.47
CA ASP A 21 -3.67 18.10 -5.68
C ASP A 21 -2.17 17.83 -5.40
N LEU A 22 -1.76 17.87 -4.13
CA LEU A 22 -0.40 17.51 -3.73
C LEU A 22 0.00 16.13 -4.26
N TRP A 23 -0.86 15.14 -4.12
CA TRP A 23 -0.55 13.76 -4.49
C TRP A 23 -0.39 13.59 -6.01
N SER A 24 -1.28 14.20 -6.80
CA SER A 24 -1.17 14.18 -8.26
C SER A 24 0.08 14.92 -8.75
N ASN A 25 0.39 16.06 -8.14
CA ASN A 25 1.58 16.83 -8.47
C ASN A 25 2.88 16.08 -8.10
N MET A 26 2.90 15.37 -6.97
CA MET A 26 4.05 14.56 -6.59
C MET A 26 4.25 13.37 -7.54
N ARG A 27 3.17 12.69 -7.95
CA ARG A 27 3.24 11.63 -8.97
C ARG A 27 3.79 12.17 -10.30
N LEU A 28 3.29 13.32 -10.73
CA LEU A 28 3.80 13.98 -11.93
C LEU A 28 5.29 14.31 -11.82
N ALA A 29 5.74 14.85 -10.69
CA ALA A 29 7.15 15.13 -10.47
C ALA A 29 8.03 13.85 -10.52
N ILE A 30 7.52 12.72 -10.03
CA ILE A 30 8.18 11.41 -10.10
C ILE A 30 8.24 10.94 -11.56
N GLU A 31 7.17 11.07 -12.32
CA GLU A 31 7.12 10.75 -13.75
C GLU A 31 8.17 11.55 -14.54
N TYR A 32 8.38 12.82 -14.17
CA TYR A 32 9.41 13.67 -14.77
C TYR A 32 10.81 13.51 -14.14
N GLY A 33 11.04 12.43 -13.41
CA GLY A 33 12.38 11.98 -12.99
C GLY A 33 12.81 12.41 -11.60
N LEU A 34 11.90 12.82 -10.72
CA LEU A 34 12.16 12.86 -9.28
C LEU A 34 12.12 11.41 -8.75
N SER A 35 13.13 10.97 -7.99
CA SER A 35 13.06 9.65 -7.38
C SER A 35 12.02 9.61 -6.26
N THR A 36 11.40 8.45 -6.05
CA THR A 36 10.42 8.22 -4.98
C THR A 36 10.99 8.57 -3.61
N ASP A 37 12.25 8.20 -3.35
CA ASP A 37 12.94 8.54 -2.10
C ASP A 37 13.10 10.04 -1.92
N ALA A 38 13.48 10.77 -2.97
CA ALA A 38 13.60 12.22 -2.93
C ALA A 38 12.24 12.91 -2.74
N ALA A 39 11.19 12.35 -3.34
CA ALA A 39 9.82 12.80 -3.14
C ALA A 39 9.38 12.63 -1.67
N LEU A 40 9.66 11.46 -1.09
CA LEU A 40 9.38 11.18 0.31
C LEU A 40 10.22 12.07 1.24
N GLU A 41 11.51 12.23 0.97
CA GLU A 41 12.38 13.10 1.75
C GLU A 41 11.89 14.56 1.72
N ALA A 42 11.41 15.05 0.57
CA ALA A 42 10.87 16.40 0.42
C ALA A 42 9.58 16.66 1.22
N LEU A 43 8.84 15.61 1.56
CA LEU A 43 7.62 15.66 2.37
C LEU A 43 7.88 15.42 3.86
N THR A 44 9.03 14.86 4.23
CA THR A 44 9.29 14.37 5.59
C THR A 44 10.56 14.99 6.20
N LEU A 45 11.71 14.45 5.85
CA LEU A 45 12.99 14.81 6.47
C LEU A 45 13.49 16.19 6.06
N SER A 46 13.25 16.62 4.80
CA SER A 46 13.66 17.96 4.35
C SER A 46 12.95 19.08 5.11
N PRO A 47 11.62 19.09 5.27
CA PRO A 47 10.95 20.10 6.10
C PRO A 47 11.37 19.99 7.57
N ALA A 48 11.56 18.78 8.12
CA ALA A 48 12.02 18.63 9.50
C ALA A 48 13.40 19.29 9.71
N ARG A 49 14.32 19.13 8.77
CA ARG A 49 15.65 19.78 8.80
C ARG A 49 15.55 21.30 8.64
N LEU A 50 14.67 21.80 7.76
CA LEU A 50 14.45 23.24 7.59
C LEU A 50 13.97 23.91 8.87
N TYR A 51 13.09 23.24 9.60
CA TYR A 51 12.59 23.71 10.90
C TYR A 51 13.47 23.31 12.09
N LYS A 52 14.59 22.60 11.86
CA LYS A 52 15.54 22.12 12.91
C LYS A 52 14.87 21.22 13.96
N VAL A 53 13.94 20.40 13.53
CA VAL A 53 13.21 19.41 14.37
C VAL A 53 13.43 17.97 13.90
N ASP A 54 14.43 17.75 13.06
CA ASP A 54 14.76 16.44 12.49
C ASP A 54 15.29 15.42 13.52
N ASN A 55 15.62 15.87 14.71
CA ASN A 55 15.86 15.00 15.87
C ASN A 55 14.58 14.43 16.51
N LEU A 56 13.42 15.00 16.21
CA LEU A 56 12.12 14.60 16.76
C LEU A 56 11.21 13.92 15.73
N VAL A 57 11.23 14.38 14.48
CA VAL A 57 10.30 13.96 13.42
C VAL A 57 11.01 13.82 12.06
N GLY A 58 10.30 13.33 11.06
CA GLY A 58 10.76 13.25 9.66
C GLY A 58 11.33 11.89 9.27
N SER A 59 11.56 10.99 10.21
CA SER A 59 11.94 9.58 9.94
C SER A 59 11.44 8.64 11.02
N LEU A 60 11.45 7.34 10.72
CA LEU A 60 11.09 6.26 11.65
C LEU A 60 12.36 5.70 12.30
N GLU A 61 12.89 6.43 13.27
CA GLU A 61 14.07 6.03 14.03
C GLU A 61 13.76 5.96 15.52
N LYS A 62 14.51 5.12 16.24
CA LYS A 62 14.38 5.01 17.70
C LYS A 62 14.63 6.36 18.38
N GLY A 63 13.71 6.77 19.25
CA GLY A 63 13.78 8.02 19.99
C GLY A 63 13.05 9.19 19.33
N ARG A 64 12.52 9.02 18.10
CA ARG A 64 11.68 10.02 17.44
C ARG A 64 10.20 9.78 17.72
N LEU A 65 9.41 10.80 17.51
CA LEU A 65 7.96 10.71 17.61
C LEU A 65 7.41 9.73 16.56
N ALA A 66 6.49 8.88 16.99
CA ALA A 66 5.83 7.92 16.09
C ALA A 66 4.78 8.64 15.23
N ASN A 67 5.25 9.28 14.15
CA ASN A 67 4.45 9.95 13.12
C ASN A 67 4.64 9.20 11.80
N PHE A 68 3.64 8.43 11.38
CA PHE A 68 3.72 7.63 10.15
C PHE A 68 2.34 7.28 9.59
N LEU A 69 2.33 6.84 8.36
CA LEU A 69 1.17 6.33 7.64
C LEU A 69 1.32 4.82 7.44
N VAL A 70 0.20 4.10 7.49
CA VAL A 70 0.10 2.70 7.06
C VAL A 70 -0.76 2.68 5.81
N CYS A 71 -0.19 2.21 4.72
CA CYS A 71 -0.76 2.28 3.39
C CYS A 71 -0.84 0.89 2.74
N SER A 72 -1.71 0.75 1.74
CA SER A 72 -1.85 -0.48 0.94
C SER A 72 -0.66 -0.73 0.01
N ASP A 73 0.00 0.35 -0.45
CA ASP A 73 1.10 0.34 -1.41
C ASP A 73 2.02 1.55 -1.17
N SER A 74 2.94 1.81 -2.09
CA SER A 74 3.73 3.03 -2.10
C SER A 74 2.84 4.26 -1.96
N LEU A 75 3.25 5.23 -1.13
CA LEU A 75 2.51 6.48 -0.90
C LEU A 75 2.12 7.21 -2.20
N PHE A 76 2.90 7.03 -3.26
CA PHE A 76 2.71 7.69 -4.55
C PHE A 76 2.01 6.80 -5.60
N ALA A 77 1.64 5.57 -5.25
CA ALA A 77 0.82 4.75 -6.15
C ALA A 77 -0.56 5.39 -6.37
N ALA A 78 -1.11 5.23 -7.58
CA ALA A 78 -2.37 5.89 -7.95
C ALA A 78 -3.57 5.33 -7.18
N ASP A 79 -3.51 4.06 -6.85
CA ASP A 79 -4.53 3.28 -6.12
C ASP A 79 -4.14 3.02 -4.66
N ASN A 80 -3.20 3.80 -4.12
CA ASN A 80 -2.81 3.69 -2.72
C ASN A 80 -3.94 4.14 -1.79
N GLU A 81 -4.22 3.33 -0.79
CA GLU A 81 -5.16 3.61 0.29
C GLU A 81 -4.41 3.79 1.62
N ILE A 82 -4.79 4.82 2.38
CA ILE A 82 -4.24 5.05 3.72
C ILE A 82 -5.17 4.39 4.74
N TYR A 83 -4.69 3.33 5.39
CA TYR A 83 -5.44 2.63 6.44
C TYR A 83 -5.37 3.35 7.77
N GLN A 84 -4.18 3.78 8.15
CA GLN A 84 -3.92 4.39 9.45
C GLN A 84 -2.99 5.58 9.34
N THR A 85 -3.24 6.59 10.17
CA THR A 85 -2.32 7.68 10.45
C THR A 85 -1.93 7.62 11.92
N TRP A 86 -0.66 7.66 12.20
CA TRP A 86 -0.13 7.73 13.56
C TRP A 86 0.49 9.11 13.81
N VAL A 87 0.08 9.76 14.89
CA VAL A 87 0.56 11.08 15.29
C VAL A 87 0.98 11.02 16.77
N ALA A 88 2.25 11.24 17.03
CA ALA A 88 2.85 11.16 18.36
C ALA A 88 2.49 9.85 19.11
N GLY A 89 2.45 8.71 18.37
CA GLY A 89 2.09 7.40 18.90
C GLY A 89 0.59 7.14 19.04
N ARG A 90 -0.27 8.11 18.70
CA ARG A 90 -1.72 7.92 18.70
C ARG A 90 -2.20 7.47 17.33
N LYS A 91 -2.95 6.37 17.30
CA LYS A 91 -3.52 5.78 16.07
C LYS A 91 -4.84 6.44 15.70
N TYR A 92 -5.00 6.73 14.39
CA TYR A 92 -6.24 7.14 13.75
C TYR A 92 -6.50 6.17 12.59
N GLU A 93 -7.61 5.45 12.64
CA GLU A 93 -8.04 4.54 11.58
C GLU A 93 -8.93 5.28 10.60
N HIS A 94 -8.63 5.14 9.30
CA HIS A 94 -9.43 5.71 8.21
C HIS A 94 -10.32 4.65 7.58
N GLN A 95 -9.83 3.43 7.51
CA GLN A 95 -10.57 2.25 7.04
C GLN A 95 -10.00 0.99 7.69
N ALA A 96 -10.79 -0.07 7.71
CA ALA A 96 -10.37 -1.33 8.26
C ALA A 96 -9.12 -1.83 7.52
N PHE A 97 -8.12 -2.25 8.29
CA PHE A 97 -6.96 -2.92 7.71
C PHE A 97 -7.47 -4.21 7.04
N PRO A 98 -7.22 -4.41 5.75
CA PRO A 98 -7.65 -5.66 5.15
C PRO A 98 -6.91 -6.79 5.86
N GLU A 99 -7.65 -7.64 6.56
CA GLU A 99 -7.16 -8.92 7.03
C GLU A 99 -6.92 -9.82 5.80
N THR A 100 -5.96 -9.48 4.99
CA THR A 100 -5.60 -10.27 3.82
C THR A 100 -4.55 -11.28 4.22
N VAL A 101 -5.03 -12.47 4.55
CA VAL A 101 -4.19 -13.65 4.40
C VAL A 101 -3.93 -13.81 2.91
N ASP A 102 -2.66 -13.78 2.50
CA ASP A 102 -2.32 -14.05 1.10
C ASP A 102 -2.61 -15.53 0.79
N MET A 103 -3.74 -15.75 0.12
CA MET A 103 -4.20 -17.07 -0.26
C MET A 103 -3.74 -17.50 -1.66
N ARG A 104 -2.89 -16.71 -2.33
CA ARG A 104 -2.42 -17.05 -3.68
C ARG A 104 -1.61 -18.35 -3.65
N GLY A 105 -1.91 -19.21 -4.58
CA GLY A 105 -1.25 -20.51 -4.67
C GLY A 105 -2.09 -21.56 -5.37
N ASN A 106 -1.57 -22.78 -5.36
CA ASN A 106 -2.21 -23.94 -5.91
C ASN A 106 -2.47 -24.95 -4.78
N TYR A 107 -3.72 -25.26 -4.57
CA TYR A 107 -4.17 -26.14 -3.50
C TYR A 107 -4.82 -27.39 -4.10
N ARG A 108 -4.33 -28.58 -3.76
CA ARG A 108 -4.90 -29.83 -4.23
C ARG A 108 -5.79 -30.44 -3.13
N PHE A 109 -7.03 -30.73 -3.48
CA PHE A 109 -7.92 -31.47 -2.58
C PHE A 109 -7.46 -32.91 -2.45
N GLN A 110 -7.34 -33.40 -1.23
CA GLN A 110 -6.87 -34.77 -0.93
C GLN A 110 -8.01 -35.70 -0.55
N GLU A 111 -9.19 -35.16 -0.21
CA GLU A 111 -10.34 -35.92 0.26
C GLU A 111 -11.66 -35.34 -0.24
N GLY A 112 -12.75 -36.10 -0.11
CA GLY A 112 -14.11 -35.70 -0.44
C GLY A 112 -14.43 -35.70 -1.94
N LEU A 113 -15.53 -35.06 -2.29
CA LEU A 113 -16.05 -34.99 -3.67
C LEU A 113 -15.10 -34.30 -4.66
N LEU A 114 -14.22 -33.41 -4.17
CA LEU A 114 -13.26 -32.65 -4.98
C LEU A 114 -11.87 -33.30 -5.00
N ASN A 115 -11.73 -34.55 -4.49
CA ASN A 115 -10.43 -35.20 -4.41
C ASN A 115 -9.71 -35.25 -5.76
N GLY A 116 -8.45 -34.86 -5.75
CA GLY A 116 -7.61 -34.75 -6.94
C GLY A 116 -7.75 -33.44 -7.74
N MET A 117 -8.79 -32.66 -7.51
CA MET A 117 -8.96 -31.36 -8.15
C MET A 117 -7.97 -30.31 -7.61
N LEU A 118 -7.63 -29.34 -8.45
CA LEU A 118 -6.70 -28.26 -8.12
C LEU A 118 -7.47 -26.93 -8.01
N LEU A 119 -7.45 -26.33 -6.84
CA LEU A 119 -7.87 -24.95 -6.64
C LEU A 119 -6.68 -24.02 -6.89
N GLU A 120 -6.79 -23.19 -7.91
CA GLU A 120 -5.81 -22.17 -8.26
C GLU A 120 -6.31 -20.82 -7.77
N VAL A 121 -5.52 -20.12 -6.96
CA VAL A 121 -5.83 -18.78 -6.43
C VAL A 121 -4.81 -17.80 -6.99
N LYS A 122 -5.29 -16.86 -7.79
CA LYS A 122 -4.52 -15.80 -8.46
C LYS A 122 -5.04 -14.40 -8.10
N GLY A 123 -4.57 -13.41 -8.80
CA GLY A 123 -4.99 -12.01 -8.60
C GLY A 123 -4.19 -11.28 -7.54
N LYS A 124 -4.76 -10.21 -6.99
CA LYS A 124 -4.17 -9.46 -5.86
C LYS A 124 -4.53 -10.14 -4.54
N ALA A 125 -3.67 -10.03 -3.52
CA ALA A 125 -3.96 -10.56 -2.18
C ALA A 125 -5.26 -9.98 -1.59
N SER A 126 -5.58 -8.71 -1.90
CA SER A 126 -6.82 -8.03 -1.51
C SER A 126 -8.05 -8.42 -2.35
N GLN A 127 -7.83 -8.97 -3.56
CA GLN A 127 -8.88 -9.39 -4.48
C GLN A 127 -8.47 -10.71 -5.15
N PRO A 128 -8.47 -11.83 -4.42
CA PRO A 128 -8.10 -13.11 -4.97
C PRO A 128 -9.15 -13.63 -5.96
N GLU A 129 -8.68 -14.17 -7.06
CA GLU A 129 -9.50 -14.86 -8.06
C GLU A 129 -9.34 -16.37 -7.88
N PHE A 130 -10.45 -17.08 -7.76
CA PHE A 130 -10.49 -18.51 -7.52
C PHE A 130 -10.92 -19.26 -8.78
N SER A 131 -10.18 -20.31 -9.12
CA SER A 131 -10.54 -21.22 -10.21
C SER A 131 -10.28 -22.66 -9.82
N LEU A 132 -11.27 -23.51 -10.07
CA LEU A 132 -11.18 -24.96 -9.84
C LEU A 132 -10.84 -25.66 -11.17
N LYS A 133 -9.73 -26.38 -11.19
CA LYS A 133 -9.35 -27.25 -12.32
C LYS A 133 -9.80 -28.66 -12.06
N THR A 134 -10.66 -29.17 -12.91
CA THR A 134 -11.17 -30.55 -12.85
C THR A 134 -10.30 -31.52 -13.62
N ASN A 135 -9.57 -31.03 -14.64
CA ASN A 135 -8.55 -31.72 -15.42
C ASN A 135 -7.62 -30.71 -16.07
N ASP A 136 -6.64 -31.15 -16.86
CA ASP A 136 -5.62 -30.29 -17.48
C ASP A 136 -6.18 -29.22 -18.44
N THR A 137 -7.39 -29.38 -18.90
CA THR A 137 -8.01 -28.51 -19.93
C THR A 137 -9.24 -27.73 -19.46
N THR A 138 -9.86 -28.12 -18.35
CA THR A 138 -11.10 -27.49 -17.89
C THR A 138 -10.91 -26.78 -16.55
N SER A 139 -11.16 -25.47 -16.53
CA SER A 139 -11.19 -24.68 -15.30
C SER A 139 -12.52 -23.94 -15.16
N VAL A 140 -13.06 -23.90 -13.97
CA VAL A 140 -14.28 -23.17 -13.60
C VAL A 140 -13.90 -22.03 -12.67
N LYS A 141 -14.27 -20.80 -13.03
CA LYS A 141 -14.13 -19.65 -12.13
C LYS A 141 -15.16 -19.76 -11.02
N LEU A 142 -14.71 -19.55 -9.79
CA LEU A 142 -15.56 -19.59 -8.61
C LEU A 142 -15.78 -18.17 -8.09
N LYS A 143 -16.97 -17.90 -7.58
CA LYS A 143 -17.21 -16.74 -6.73
C LYS A 143 -16.78 -17.08 -5.32
N ALA A 144 -16.29 -16.09 -4.60
CA ALA A 144 -15.81 -16.26 -3.24
C ALA A 144 -16.37 -15.19 -2.32
N GLU A 145 -16.72 -15.58 -1.10
CA GLU A 145 -17.05 -14.68 -0.02
C GLU A 145 -16.24 -15.08 1.21
N ARG A 146 -15.60 -14.09 1.83
CA ARG A 146 -14.83 -14.31 3.05
C ARG A 146 -15.64 -13.88 4.27
N SER A 147 -15.67 -14.73 5.29
CA SER A 147 -16.24 -14.43 6.61
C SER A 147 -15.24 -14.84 7.69
N GLY A 148 -14.47 -13.87 8.21
CA GLY A 148 -13.38 -14.15 9.16
C GLY A 148 -12.31 -15.04 8.56
N ASP A 149 -12.05 -16.19 9.20
CA ASP A 149 -11.07 -17.19 8.76
C ASP A 149 -11.60 -18.17 7.70
N PHE A 150 -12.87 -18.05 7.33
CA PHE A 150 -13.52 -18.92 6.36
C PHE A 150 -13.67 -18.25 5.00
N VAL A 151 -13.49 -19.03 3.95
CA VAL A 151 -13.80 -18.66 2.57
C VAL A 151 -14.82 -19.62 2.01
N SER A 152 -15.97 -19.09 1.61
CA SER A 152 -17.01 -19.86 0.90
C SER A 152 -16.81 -19.67 -0.61
N LEU A 153 -16.86 -20.76 -1.36
CA LEU A 153 -16.70 -20.79 -2.81
C LEU A 153 -17.95 -21.40 -3.46
N TRP A 154 -18.47 -20.81 -4.54
CA TRP A 154 -19.62 -21.33 -5.30
C TRP A 154 -19.56 -20.99 -6.79
#